data_c2e7864eaf80101a1759d157f2faffd3
#
_entry.id   c2e7864eaf80101a1759d157f2faffd3
#
_cell.length_a   1.000
_cell.length_b   1.000
_cell.length_c   1.000
_cell.angle_alpha   90.00
_cell.angle_beta   90.00
_cell.angle_gamma   90.00
#
_symmetry.space_group_name_H-M   'P 1'
#
loop_
_entity.id
_entity.type
_entity.pdbx_description
1 polymer ?
#
loop_
_entity_poly.entity_id
_entity_poly.type
_entity_poly.pdbx_seq_one_letter_code
_entity_poly.pdbx_strand_id
1 'polypeptide(L)'
;ANTPATSSKPGKDWKDPKRYLWLMGPALPGIGLAALAGYAVAPKKLRSLAWTGPALVHGVIPALDRAIGEDKSNPPESAVKTLEQDKYYDRIVKAFIPTQYAMTFMGAWLASRKNTPLSDKIGITLTVGAINGVGINTAHELGHKSNKLNKFMAMAALAPTGYTHFVVEHNFGHHK
;
A
#
# COMPACT_ATOMS: atom_id res chain seq x y z
N ALA A 1 -34.58 6.42 -42.87
CA ALA A 1 -34.10 7.50 -42.03
C ALA A 1 -33.03 6.91 -41.06
N ASN A 2 -31.75 7.11 -41.45
CA ASN A 2 -30.62 6.71 -40.62
C ASN A 2 -30.40 7.80 -39.57
N THR A 3 -30.63 7.49 -38.31
CA THR A 3 -30.23 8.30 -37.18
C THR A 3 -28.70 8.15 -37.01
N PRO A 4 -27.90 9.23 -37.05
CA PRO A 4 -26.49 9.10 -36.83
C PRO A 4 -26.24 8.71 -35.37
N ALA A 5 -25.54 7.59 -35.17
CA ALA A 5 -25.02 7.19 -33.88
C ALA A 5 -24.10 8.30 -33.37
N THR A 6 -24.50 8.94 -32.29
CA THR A 6 -23.67 9.91 -31.54
C THR A 6 -22.44 9.16 -31.03
N SER A 7 -21.33 9.35 -31.72
CA SER A 7 -20.00 8.94 -31.26
C SER A 7 -19.61 9.76 -30.04
N SER A 8 -20.11 9.42 -28.86
CA SER A 8 -19.54 9.84 -27.59
C SER A 8 -18.18 9.14 -27.48
N LYS A 9 -17.11 9.93 -27.35
CA LYS A 9 -15.75 9.39 -27.10
C LYS A 9 -15.81 8.52 -25.85
N PRO A 10 -15.65 7.19 -25.97
CA PRO A 10 -15.81 6.29 -24.84
C PRO A 10 -14.70 6.59 -23.81
N GLY A 11 -15.06 6.82 -22.56
CA GLY A 11 -14.13 6.83 -21.42
C GLY A 11 -13.89 8.15 -20.72
N LYS A 12 -14.23 9.31 -21.29
CA LYS A 12 -13.99 10.62 -20.63
C LYS A 12 -14.97 10.93 -19.48
N ASP A 13 -16.14 10.31 -19.48
CA ASP A 13 -17.22 10.60 -18.52
C ASP A 13 -17.39 9.54 -17.44
N TRP A 14 -16.61 8.46 -17.47
CA TRP A 14 -16.68 7.45 -16.43
C TRP A 14 -15.94 7.94 -15.16
N LYS A 15 -16.68 8.00 -14.06
CA LYS A 15 -16.14 8.36 -12.74
C LYS A 15 -15.95 7.09 -11.93
N ASP A 16 -14.76 6.88 -11.39
CA ASP A 16 -14.46 5.77 -10.49
C ASP A 16 -15.22 5.93 -9.15
N PRO A 17 -16.24 5.10 -8.88
CA PRO A 17 -16.98 5.16 -7.63
C PRO A 17 -16.13 4.71 -6.44
N LYS A 18 -15.00 4.01 -6.69
CA LYS A 18 -14.08 3.48 -5.69
C LYS A 18 -12.82 4.33 -5.52
N ARG A 19 -12.77 5.49 -6.13
CA ARG A 19 -11.61 6.40 -6.11
C ARG A 19 -11.03 6.59 -4.71
N TYR A 20 -11.88 6.70 -3.68
CA TYR A 20 -11.44 6.92 -2.31
C TYR A 20 -10.86 5.67 -1.63
N LEU A 21 -11.20 4.47 -2.11
CA LEU A 21 -10.65 3.23 -1.53
C LEU A 21 -9.14 3.10 -1.78
N TRP A 22 -8.62 3.73 -2.82
CA TRP A 22 -7.19 3.76 -3.09
C TRP A 22 -6.38 4.44 -1.99
N LEU A 23 -7.01 5.32 -1.21
CA LEU A 23 -6.37 5.94 -0.03
C LEU A 23 -6.05 4.92 1.07
N MET A 24 -6.66 3.74 1.06
CA MET A 24 -6.35 2.67 2.01
C MET A 24 -4.90 2.19 1.86
N GLY A 25 -4.32 2.26 0.66
CA GLY A 25 -2.91 1.93 0.42
C GLY A 25 -1.99 2.72 1.35
N PRO A 26 -1.83 4.03 1.20
CA PRO A 26 -0.97 4.84 2.06
C PRO A 26 -1.52 5.00 3.49
N ALA A 27 -2.82 4.78 3.73
CA ALA A 27 -3.37 4.79 5.08
C ALA A 27 -2.81 3.66 5.95
N LEU A 28 -2.51 2.49 5.37
CA LEU A 28 -2.03 1.34 6.13
C LEU A 28 -0.70 1.63 6.87
N PRO A 29 0.39 2.08 6.21
CA PRO A 29 1.59 2.50 6.92
C PRO A 29 1.37 3.75 7.77
N GLY A 30 0.41 4.62 7.43
CA GLY A 30 0.01 5.76 8.24
C GLY A 30 -0.58 5.35 9.60
N ILE A 31 -1.46 4.36 9.60
CA ILE A 31 -2.02 3.76 10.84
C ILE A 31 -0.91 3.11 11.66
N GLY A 32 -0.01 2.36 11.02
CA GLY A 32 1.15 1.77 11.67
C GLY A 32 2.03 2.82 12.34
N LEU A 33 2.35 3.90 11.62
CA LEU A 33 3.14 5.03 12.15
C LEU A 33 2.43 5.70 13.34
N ALA A 34 1.14 5.98 13.22
CA ALA A 34 0.36 6.59 14.30
C ALA A 34 0.29 5.69 15.54
N ALA A 35 0.13 4.39 15.36
CA ALA A 35 0.15 3.41 16.44
C ALA A 35 1.50 3.38 17.17
N LEU A 36 2.62 3.34 16.41
CA LEU A 36 3.96 3.36 16.98
C LEU A 36 4.27 4.69 17.68
N ALA A 37 3.79 5.81 17.14
CA ALA A 37 3.91 7.11 17.81
C ALA A 37 3.11 7.16 19.11
N GLY A 38 1.88 6.64 19.13
CA GLY A 38 1.08 6.49 20.35
C GLY A 38 1.78 5.61 21.39
N TYR A 39 2.32 4.47 20.96
CA TYR A 39 3.15 3.62 21.84
C TYR A 39 4.35 4.39 22.43
N ALA A 40 5.05 5.19 21.61
CA ALA A 40 6.21 5.97 22.05
C ALA A 40 5.87 6.95 23.17
N VAL A 41 4.67 7.57 23.11
CA VAL A 41 4.21 8.56 24.10
C VAL A 41 3.78 7.88 25.43
N ALA A 42 3.11 6.74 25.37
CA ALA A 42 2.55 6.09 26.54
C ALA A 42 2.73 4.55 26.51
N PRO A 43 3.98 4.03 26.53
CA PRO A 43 4.26 2.62 26.31
C PRO A 43 3.61 1.67 27.31
N LYS A 44 3.44 2.10 28.57
CA LYS A 44 2.78 1.28 29.59
C LYS A 44 1.24 1.18 29.39
N LYS A 45 0.61 2.24 28.90
CA LYS A 45 -0.83 2.31 28.70
C LYS A 45 -1.28 1.78 27.35
N LEU A 46 -0.44 1.95 26.31
CA LEU A 46 -0.77 1.69 24.92
C LEU A 46 0.08 0.55 24.31
N ARG A 47 0.42 -0.46 25.13
CA ARG A 47 1.25 -1.61 24.71
C ARG A 47 0.66 -2.38 23.55
N SER A 48 -0.66 -2.49 23.48
CA SER A 48 -1.36 -3.17 22.37
C SER A 48 -1.06 -2.54 21.00
N LEU A 49 -0.72 -1.25 20.95
CA LEU A 49 -0.36 -0.56 19.71
C LEU A 49 0.92 -1.12 19.06
N ALA A 50 1.80 -1.75 19.85
CA ALA A 50 2.96 -2.46 19.32
C ALA A 50 2.57 -3.60 18.35
N TRP A 51 1.36 -4.14 18.47
CA TRP A 51 0.83 -5.28 17.71
C TRP A 51 -0.16 -4.89 16.62
N THR A 52 -0.25 -3.61 16.28
CA THR A 52 -1.22 -3.08 15.30
C THR A 52 -1.08 -3.74 13.93
N GLY A 53 0.14 -3.98 13.45
CA GLY A 53 0.35 -4.60 12.12
C GLY A 53 -0.22 -6.02 12.02
N PRO A 54 0.15 -6.95 12.91
CA PRO A 54 -0.49 -8.28 12.95
C PRO A 54 -2.01 -8.22 13.06
N ALA A 55 -2.56 -7.35 13.91
CA ALA A 55 -3.99 -7.20 14.07
C ALA A 55 -4.68 -6.70 12.79
N LEU A 56 -4.08 -5.74 12.08
CA LEU A 56 -4.61 -5.23 10.82
C LEU A 56 -4.47 -6.25 9.69
N VAL A 57 -3.25 -6.73 9.42
CA VAL A 57 -2.95 -7.53 8.23
C VAL A 57 -3.51 -8.95 8.34
N HIS A 58 -3.49 -9.55 9.52
CA HIS A 58 -3.96 -10.93 9.72
C HIS A 58 -5.33 -11.04 10.39
N GLY A 59 -5.89 -9.94 10.89
CA GLY A 59 -7.20 -9.91 11.52
C GLY A 59 -8.21 -9.06 10.76
N VAL A 60 -8.05 -7.73 10.82
CA VAL A 60 -9.04 -6.78 10.31
C VAL A 60 -9.22 -6.88 8.80
N ILE A 61 -8.12 -6.89 8.02
CA ILE A 61 -8.19 -6.95 6.55
C ILE A 61 -8.88 -8.22 6.07
N PRO A 62 -8.49 -9.44 6.50
CA PRO A 62 -9.18 -10.65 6.09
C PRO A 62 -10.65 -10.71 6.55
N ALA A 63 -10.97 -10.15 7.72
CA ALA A 63 -12.36 -10.08 8.19
C ALA A 63 -13.21 -9.15 7.32
N LEU A 64 -12.67 -8.00 6.93
CA LEU A 64 -13.34 -7.07 6.01
C LEU A 64 -13.49 -7.68 4.62
N ASP A 65 -12.45 -8.31 4.07
CA ASP A 65 -12.48 -8.99 2.78
C ASP A 65 -13.59 -10.06 2.75
N ARG A 66 -13.68 -10.87 3.80
CA ARG A 66 -14.74 -11.87 3.94
C ARG A 66 -16.15 -11.26 4.06
N ALA A 67 -16.28 -10.11 4.70
CA ALA A 67 -17.56 -9.42 4.92
C ALA A 67 -18.05 -8.68 3.67
N ILE A 68 -17.13 -8.09 2.90
CA ILE A 68 -17.43 -7.33 1.69
C ILE A 68 -17.63 -8.28 0.49
N GLY A 69 -16.86 -9.37 0.45
CA GLY A 69 -16.89 -10.33 -0.65
C GLY A 69 -16.22 -9.81 -1.92
N GLU A 70 -16.41 -10.57 -3.01
CA GLU A 70 -15.79 -10.29 -4.31
C GLU A 70 -16.44 -9.07 -4.99
N ASP A 71 -15.62 -8.10 -5.34
CA ASP A 71 -16.04 -6.94 -6.12
C ASP A 71 -16.01 -7.25 -7.62
N LYS A 72 -17.18 -7.38 -8.22
CA LYS A 72 -17.36 -7.68 -9.65
C LYS A 72 -17.40 -6.44 -10.55
N SER A 73 -17.32 -5.24 -9.99
CA SER A 73 -17.40 -3.99 -10.77
C SER A 73 -16.01 -3.55 -11.23
N ASN A 74 -15.59 -4.01 -12.40
CA ASN A 74 -14.39 -3.54 -13.06
C ASN A 74 -14.67 -2.27 -13.88
N PRO A 75 -13.69 -1.35 -14.04
CA PRO A 75 -13.83 -0.23 -14.96
C PRO A 75 -14.01 -0.75 -16.40
N PRO A 76 -14.82 -0.07 -17.23
CA PRO A 76 -14.93 -0.43 -18.64
C PRO A 76 -13.58 -0.23 -19.33
N GLU A 77 -13.27 -1.07 -20.33
CA GLU A 77 -11.99 -1.00 -21.07
C GLU A 77 -11.69 0.40 -21.64
N SER A 78 -12.74 1.12 -22.04
CA SER A 78 -12.62 2.49 -22.53
C SER A 78 -12.12 3.49 -21.49
N ALA A 79 -12.28 3.21 -20.19
CA ALA A 79 -11.84 4.07 -19.10
C ALA A 79 -10.42 3.75 -18.64
N VAL A 80 -9.89 2.55 -18.90
CA VAL A 80 -8.58 2.07 -18.41
C VAL A 80 -7.46 3.05 -18.76
N LYS A 81 -7.34 3.44 -20.04
CA LYS A 81 -6.30 4.40 -20.48
C LYS A 81 -6.39 5.76 -19.78
N THR A 82 -7.60 6.20 -19.44
CA THR A 82 -7.79 7.48 -18.73
C THR A 82 -7.38 7.34 -17.27
N LEU A 83 -7.70 6.22 -16.64
CA LEU A 83 -7.30 5.92 -15.25
C LEU A 83 -5.78 5.76 -15.11
N GLU A 84 -5.11 5.08 -16.04
CA GLU A 84 -3.66 4.93 -16.07
C GLU A 84 -2.91 6.28 -16.14
N GLN A 85 -3.52 7.29 -16.76
CA GLN A 85 -2.96 8.63 -16.91
C GLN A 85 -3.38 9.59 -15.79
N ASP A 86 -4.32 9.20 -14.91
CA ASP A 86 -4.78 10.05 -13.82
C ASP A 86 -3.69 10.16 -12.73
N LYS A 87 -3.17 11.38 -12.57
CA LYS A 87 -2.15 11.72 -11.56
C LYS A 87 -2.60 11.46 -10.14
N TYR A 88 -3.91 11.34 -9.88
CA TYR A 88 -4.42 11.03 -8.55
C TYR A 88 -3.96 9.66 -8.09
N TYR A 89 -4.16 8.61 -8.91
CA TYR A 89 -3.75 7.26 -8.56
C TYR A 89 -2.23 7.14 -8.46
N ASP A 90 -1.51 7.76 -9.40
CA ASP A 90 -0.05 7.78 -9.37
C ASP A 90 0.51 8.40 -8.07
N ARG A 91 -0.09 9.50 -7.61
CA ARG A 91 0.31 10.16 -6.35
C ARG A 91 -0.01 9.32 -5.13
N ILE A 92 -1.17 8.68 -5.09
CA ILE A 92 -1.58 7.83 -3.97
C ILE A 92 -0.65 6.63 -3.82
N VAL A 93 -0.36 5.93 -4.92
CA VAL A 93 0.57 4.80 -4.89
C VAL A 93 1.94 5.25 -4.39
N LYS A 94 2.44 6.39 -4.85
CA LYS A 94 3.73 6.94 -4.41
C LYS A 94 3.73 7.41 -2.96
N ALA A 95 2.59 7.89 -2.43
CA ALA A 95 2.48 8.36 -1.04
C ALA A 95 2.66 7.23 -0.01
N PHE A 96 2.47 5.97 -0.40
CA PHE A 96 2.76 4.81 0.43
C PHE A 96 4.22 4.81 0.91
N ILE A 97 5.17 5.09 0.01
CA ILE A 97 6.61 4.91 0.25
C ILE A 97 7.14 5.80 1.37
N PRO A 98 6.99 7.14 1.35
CA PRO A 98 7.50 7.98 2.43
C PRO A 98 6.86 7.63 3.79
N THR A 99 5.58 7.26 3.81
CA THR A 99 4.88 6.86 5.03
C THR A 99 5.40 5.51 5.56
N GLN A 100 5.67 4.56 4.67
CA GLN A 100 6.30 3.28 4.97
C GLN A 100 7.68 3.47 5.62
N TYR A 101 8.51 4.34 5.06
CA TYR A 101 9.83 4.62 5.60
C TYR A 101 9.76 5.30 6.96
N ALA A 102 8.88 6.29 7.14
CA ALA A 102 8.67 6.93 8.42
C ALA A 102 8.26 5.92 9.51
N MET A 103 7.33 5.01 9.18
CA MET A 103 6.92 3.92 10.07
C MET A 103 8.09 2.98 10.38
N THR A 104 8.87 2.60 9.37
CA THR A 104 10.01 1.68 9.51
C THR A 104 11.09 2.27 10.42
N PHE A 105 11.45 3.54 10.23
CA PHE A 105 12.41 4.21 11.09
C PHE A 105 11.90 4.38 12.53
N MET A 106 10.63 4.73 12.71
CA MET A 106 10.01 4.81 14.04
C MET A 106 10.06 3.45 14.73
N GLY A 107 9.71 2.37 14.03
CA GLY A 107 9.75 1.01 14.58
C GLY A 107 11.17 0.57 14.94
N ALA A 108 12.16 0.81 14.08
CA ALA A 108 13.56 0.51 14.36
C ALA A 108 14.07 1.27 15.58
N TRP A 109 13.74 2.56 15.67
CA TRP A 109 14.09 3.38 16.84
C TRP A 109 13.47 2.84 18.13
N LEU A 110 12.18 2.51 18.14
CA LEU A 110 11.50 1.95 19.31
C LEU A 110 12.07 0.59 19.71
N ALA A 111 12.34 -0.29 18.75
CA ALA A 111 12.92 -1.61 19.02
C ALA A 111 14.36 -1.53 19.55
N SER A 112 15.12 -0.50 19.17
CA SER A 112 16.51 -0.29 19.65
C SER A 112 16.60 0.21 21.09
N ARG A 113 15.51 0.76 21.65
CA ARG A 113 15.51 1.32 23.01
C ARG A 113 15.73 0.22 24.05
N LYS A 114 16.66 0.44 24.99
CA LYS A 114 17.00 -0.53 26.05
C LYS A 114 15.78 -0.87 26.93
N ASN A 115 14.92 0.10 27.19
CA ASN A 115 13.78 -0.04 28.10
C ASN A 115 12.51 -0.58 27.43
N THR A 116 12.55 -0.90 26.12
CA THR A 116 11.42 -1.54 25.43
C THR A 116 11.41 -3.03 25.78
N PRO A 117 10.32 -3.55 26.38
CA PRO A 117 10.20 -4.97 26.73
C PRO A 117 10.34 -5.86 25.48
N LEU A 118 10.85 -7.07 25.64
CA LEU A 118 11.06 -8.01 24.52
C LEU A 118 9.76 -8.29 23.75
N SER A 119 8.64 -8.50 24.46
CA SER A 119 7.32 -8.70 23.83
C SER A 119 6.92 -7.54 22.94
N ASP A 120 7.21 -6.30 23.39
CA ASP A 120 6.86 -5.10 22.63
C ASP A 120 7.79 -4.93 21.43
N LYS A 121 9.08 -5.28 21.55
CA LYS A 121 10.02 -5.33 20.42
C LYS A 121 9.55 -6.29 19.34
N ILE A 122 9.07 -7.47 19.75
CA ILE A 122 8.50 -8.47 18.83
C ILE A 122 7.26 -7.88 18.14
N GLY A 123 6.34 -7.32 18.90
CA GLY A 123 5.12 -6.68 18.33
C GLY A 123 5.43 -5.56 17.34
N ILE A 124 6.37 -4.65 17.70
CA ILE A 124 6.82 -3.56 16.83
C ILE A 124 7.43 -4.12 15.54
N THR A 125 8.31 -5.12 15.64
CA THR A 125 8.98 -5.74 14.50
C THR A 125 7.96 -6.41 13.57
N LEU A 126 7.00 -7.14 14.14
CA LEU A 126 5.92 -7.76 13.37
C LEU A 126 4.99 -6.72 12.75
N THR A 127 4.73 -5.60 13.43
CA THR A 127 3.95 -4.50 12.88
C THR A 127 4.62 -3.89 11.66
N VAL A 128 5.90 -3.56 11.76
CA VAL A 128 6.69 -3.02 10.64
C VAL A 128 6.79 -4.05 9.52
N GLY A 129 7.09 -5.31 9.85
CA GLY A 129 7.25 -6.39 8.85
C GLY A 129 5.96 -6.68 8.08
N ALA A 130 4.83 -6.83 8.79
CA ALA A 130 3.54 -7.13 8.16
C ALA A 130 3.08 -6.01 7.22
N ILE A 131 3.21 -4.75 7.65
CA ILE A 131 2.82 -3.60 6.81
C ILE A 131 3.79 -3.41 5.63
N ASN A 132 5.11 -3.59 5.85
CA ASN A 132 6.09 -3.54 4.77
C ASN A 132 5.86 -4.64 3.73
N GLY A 133 5.40 -5.82 4.14
CA GLY A 133 5.03 -6.90 3.23
C GLY A 133 3.93 -6.51 2.25
N VAL A 134 2.96 -5.68 2.66
CA VAL A 134 1.94 -5.14 1.76
C VAL A 134 2.52 -4.20 0.70
N GLY A 135 3.70 -3.64 0.93
CA GLY A 135 4.42 -2.79 -0.02
C GLY A 135 4.75 -3.47 -1.35
N ILE A 136 4.69 -4.81 -1.43
CA ILE A 136 4.85 -5.54 -2.70
C ILE A 136 3.78 -5.13 -3.72
N ASN A 137 2.55 -4.85 -3.30
CA ASN A 137 1.48 -4.40 -4.19
C ASN A 137 1.80 -3.02 -4.79
N THR A 138 2.33 -2.10 -3.97
CA THR A 138 2.81 -0.79 -4.42
C THR A 138 3.97 -0.92 -5.41
N ALA A 139 4.92 -1.79 -5.11
CA ALA A 139 6.08 -2.05 -5.96
C ALA A 139 5.67 -2.68 -7.30
N HIS A 140 4.74 -3.62 -7.28
CA HIS A 140 4.18 -4.26 -8.47
C HIS A 140 3.54 -3.22 -9.40
N GLU A 141 2.66 -2.37 -8.89
CA GLU A 141 2.00 -1.29 -9.64
C GLU A 141 3.00 -0.31 -10.26
N LEU A 142 4.01 0.11 -9.49
CA LEU A 142 5.06 1.02 -9.98
C LEU A 142 6.03 0.32 -10.95
N GLY A 143 6.28 -0.97 -10.77
CA GLY A 143 7.19 -1.78 -11.59
C GLY A 143 6.72 -1.93 -13.04
N HIS A 144 5.41 -1.94 -13.28
CA HIS A 144 4.81 -1.99 -14.62
C HIS A 144 4.94 -0.68 -15.40
N LYS A 145 5.24 0.43 -14.73
CA LYS A 145 5.40 1.73 -15.39
C LYS A 145 6.77 1.84 -16.05
N SER A 146 6.84 2.35 -17.29
CA SER A 146 8.08 2.46 -18.08
C SER A 146 9.06 3.52 -17.56
N ASN A 147 8.60 4.48 -16.75
CA ASN A 147 9.38 5.60 -16.25
C ASN A 147 10.45 5.12 -15.24
N LYS A 148 11.70 5.59 -15.40
CA LYS A 148 12.83 5.28 -14.50
C LYS A 148 12.56 5.63 -13.03
N LEU A 149 11.86 6.74 -12.76
CA LEU A 149 11.50 7.14 -11.40
C LEU A 149 10.56 6.11 -10.75
N ASN A 150 9.55 5.62 -11.49
CA ASN A 150 8.61 4.64 -10.97
C ASN A 150 9.31 3.30 -10.68
N LYS A 151 10.24 2.88 -11.52
CA LYS A 151 11.09 1.69 -11.27
C LYS A 151 11.97 1.86 -10.04
N PHE A 152 12.58 3.02 -9.85
CA PHE A 152 13.33 3.34 -8.64
C PHE A 152 12.43 3.29 -7.39
N MET A 153 11.24 3.88 -7.47
CA MET A 153 10.29 3.87 -6.36
C MET A 153 9.75 2.46 -6.06
N ALA A 154 9.58 1.60 -7.09
CA ALA A 154 9.26 0.19 -6.88
C ALA A 154 10.34 -0.53 -6.05
N MET A 155 11.61 -0.33 -6.40
CA MET A 155 12.72 -0.87 -5.61
C MET A 155 12.75 -0.28 -4.19
N ALA A 156 12.49 1.02 -4.05
CA ALA A 156 12.41 1.67 -2.74
C ALA A 156 11.30 1.08 -1.87
N ALA A 157 10.11 0.78 -2.43
CA ALA A 157 9.02 0.15 -1.70
C ALA A 157 9.38 -1.26 -1.18
N LEU A 158 10.26 -1.98 -1.87
CA LEU A 158 10.70 -3.33 -1.49
C LEU A 158 11.95 -3.34 -0.60
N ALA A 159 12.72 -2.26 -0.56
CA ALA A 159 13.97 -2.21 0.18
C ALA A 159 13.81 -2.54 1.68
N PRO A 160 12.75 -2.06 2.41
CA PRO A 160 12.57 -2.39 3.82
C PRO A 160 12.35 -3.89 4.10
N THR A 161 11.93 -4.66 3.10
CA THR A 161 11.76 -6.13 3.22
C THR A 161 12.96 -6.92 2.69
N GLY A 162 13.97 -6.25 2.12
CA GLY A 162 15.10 -6.90 1.45
C GLY A 162 14.73 -7.59 0.12
N TYR A 163 13.55 -7.32 -0.44
CA TYR A 163 12.99 -8.04 -1.60
C TYR A 163 13.09 -7.25 -2.92
N THR A 164 14.11 -6.40 -3.05
CA THR A 164 14.30 -5.53 -4.26
C THR A 164 14.51 -6.33 -5.55
N HIS A 165 15.06 -7.55 -5.47
CA HIS A 165 15.26 -8.43 -6.61
C HIS A 165 13.96 -8.87 -7.30
N PHE A 166 12.83 -8.81 -6.61
CA PHE A 166 11.49 -9.07 -7.17
C PHE A 166 11.23 -8.27 -8.45
N VAL A 167 11.68 -7.01 -8.53
CA VAL A 167 11.49 -6.18 -9.74
C VAL A 167 12.16 -6.81 -10.96
N VAL A 168 13.32 -7.45 -10.77
CA VAL A 168 14.07 -8.14 -11.84
C VAL A 168 13.39 -9.44 -12.21
N GLU A 169 13.06 -10.27 -11.21
CA GLU A 169 12.42 -11.58 -11.42
C GLU A 169 11.03 -11.42 -12.08
N HIS A 170 10.25 -10.45 -11.61
CA HIS A 170 8.91 -10.21 -12.14
C HIS A 170 8.94 -9.74 -13.60
N ASN A 171 9.79 -8.75 -13.93
CA ASN A 171 9.81 -8.18 -15.27
C ASN A 171 10.55 -9.04 -16.31
N PHE A 172 11.52 -9.85 -15.90
CA PHE A 172 12.35 -10.65 -16.82
C PHE A 172 12.08 -12.16 -16.74
N GLY A 173 11.45 -12.63 -15.66
CA GLY A 173 11.11 -14.05 -15.47
C GLY A 173 9.65 -14.38 -15.78
N HIS A 174 8.71 -13.61 -15.23
CA HIS A 174 7.27 -13.94 -15.27
C HIS A 174 6.56 -13.40 -16.51
N HIS A 175 7.02 -12.29 -17.09
CA HIS A 175 6.44 -11.66 -18.28
C HIS A 175 7.16 -12.00 -19.61
N LYS A 176 7.90 -13.15 -19.66
CA LYS A 176 8.48 -13.67 -20.90
C LYS A 176 7.64 -14.83 -21.44
#